data_f4bba8f9a590c2b18e56053c3fb40e11
#
_entry.id   f4bba8f9a590c2b18e56053c3fb40e11
#
_cell.length_a   1.000
_cell.length_b   1.000
_cell.length_c   1.000
_cell.angle_alpha   90.00
_cell.angle_beta   90.00
_cell.angle_gamma   90.00
#
_symmetry.space_group_name_H-M   'P 1'
#
loop_
_entity.id
_entity.type
_entity.pdbx_description
1 polymer ?
#
loop_
_entity_poly.entity_id
_entity_poly.type
_entity_poly.pdbx_seq_one_letter_code
_entity_poly.pdbx_strand_id
1 'polypeptide(L)'
;MKKVIALVLSIITLFAFISCKKEKSNDTYNLSVVDGAPLLSAMNVSDGFAYETDNNVYNTQMQIVPSGNDVVSTLIAGLSNGTYDMAIMPVNAAAKIHATDEKYKLAAVNVFGNIYIVGKETINNDLNNLKGKVVYLTSGGGTPQVAFLRLLKGKNIEAMQGDTAVDGKVVYRTSMPAEIMQGLKNGNVEYAVLAEPVVTKFTGATGASVVFDIQSEWKNLNDNAVFTQAGLLVNSENVNIDYVKALVEKLKENKEYLQNNVENLKTSITTLYKDTTMGLNFSNAVIDRCNIGCETASSLKTDIALFLTAHGMTAPADSFYLF
;
A
#
# COMPACT_ATOMS: atom_id res chain seq x y z
N MET A 1 -0.14 72.88 -26.25
CA MET A 1 -0.95 71.71 -26.62
C MET A 1 -0.15 70.53 -27.11
N LYS A 2 0.85 70.65 -28.02
CA LYS A 2 1.63 69.49 -28.52
C LYS A 2 2.48 68.75 -27.45
N LYS A 3 2.97 69.44 -26.40
CA LYS A 3 3.76 68.81 -25.32
C LYS A 3 2.92 68.04 -24.28
N VAL A 4 1.64 68.42 -24.11
CA VAL A 4 0.72 67.72 -23.19
C VAL A 4 0.19 66.45 -23.84
N ILE A 5 -0.01 66.42 -25.14
CA ILE A 5 -0.43 65.22 -25.90
C ILE A 5 0.64 64.13 -25.91
N ALA A 6 1.92 64.53 -25.99
CA ALA A 6 3.04 63.58 -25.94
C ALA A 6 3.19 62.91 -24.55
N LEU A 7 2.88 63.62 -23.46
CA LEU A 7 2.95 63.11 -22.11
C LEU A 7 1.79 62.11 -21.80
N VAL A 8 0.59 62.38 -22.34
CA VAL A 8 -0.57 61.49 -22.18
C VAL A 8 -0.39 60.20 -22.99
N LEU A 9 0.19 60.24 -24.18
CA LEU A 9 0.46 59.05 -24.96
C LEU A 9 1.59 58.17 -24.33
N SER A 10 2.60 58.75 -23.66
CA SER A 10 3.64 57.96 -22.96
C SER A 10 3.13 57.30 -21.68
N ILE A 11 2.11 57.84 -21.02
CA ILE A 11 1.48 57.22 -19.84
C ILE A 11 0.54 56.08 -20.26
N ILE A 12 -0.15 56.18 -21.39
CA ILE A 12 -1.01 55.13 -21.91
C ILE A 12 -0.19 53.92 -22.38
N THR A 13 1.00 54.08 -22.92
CA THR A 13 1.87 52.98 -23.31
C THR A 13 2.54 52.28 -22.12
N LEU A 14 2.65 52.96 -20.95
CA LEU A 14 3.21 52.32 -19.74
C LEU A 14 2.19 51.42 -19.03
N PHE A 15 0.88 51.60 -19.25
CA PHE A 15 -0.15 50.72 -18.70
C PHE A 15 -0.49 49.50 -19.56
N ALA A 16 0.05 49.40 -20.79
CA ALA A 16 -0.20 48.27 -21.69
C ALA A 16 0.67 47.05 -21.39
N PHE A 17 1.59 47.11 -20.40
CA PHE A 17 2.42 45.97 -19.96
C PHE A 17 2.04 45.42 -18.59
N ILE A 18 0.81 45.69 -18.11
CA ILE A 18 0.24 44.87 -17.06
C ILE A 18 -0.13 43.57 -17.75
N SER A 19 0.84 42.67 -17.86
CA SER A 19 0.65 41.27 -18.22
C SER A 19 -0.42 40.74 -17.26
N CYS A 20 -1.65 40.53 -17.75
CA CYS A 20 -2.60 39.70 -17.06
C CYS A 20 -1.93 38.34 -16.88
N LYS A 21 -1.33 38.08 -15.73
CA LYS A 21 -1.04 36.71 -15.33
C LYS A 21 -2.38 36.00 -15.34
N LYS A 22 -2.58 35.13 -16.32
CA LYS A 22 -3.74 34.26 -16.38
C LYS A 22 -3.77 33.51 -15.03
N GLU A 23 -4.84 33.63 -14.27
CA GLU A 23 -4.97 32.84 -13.04
C GLU A 23 -4.85 31.36 -13.43
N LYS A 24 -3.99 30.63 -12.71
CA LYS A 24 -3.83 29.19 -12.90
C LYS A 24 -5.10 28.49 -12.45
N SER A 25 -5.56 27.49 -13.20
CA SER A 25 -6.61 26.62 -12.69
C SER A 25 -6.09 25.83 -11.49
N ASN A 26 -6.96 25.50 -10.56
CA ASN A 26 -6.62 24.82 -9.32
C ASN A 26 -7.49 23.57 -9.21
N ASP A 27 -6.89 22.41 -9.52
CA ASP A 27 -7.55 21.11 -9.49
C ASP A 27 -7.10 20.34 -8.25
N THR A 28 -8.02 19.65 -7.60
CA THR A 28 -7.72 18.80 -6.44
C THR A 28 -8.11 17.38 -6.73
N TYR A 29 -7.15 16.45 -6.60
CA TYR A 29 -7.34 15.03 -6.76
C TYR A 29 -7.42 14.31 -5.40
N ASN A 30 -8.45 13.49 -5.24
CA ASN A 30 -8.69 12.71 -4.03
C ASN A 30 -7.94 11.39 -4.09
N LEU A 31 -6.96 11.22 -3.21
CA LEU A 31 -6.20 10.00 -3.01
C LEU A 31 -6.76 9.22 -1.83
N SER A 32 -7.39 8.09 -2.07
CA SER A 32 -7.76 7.17 -0.99
C SER A 32 -6.63 6.20 -0.67
N VAL A 33 -6.44 5.93 0.61
CA VAL A 33 -5.36 5.07 1.08
C VAL A 33 -5.89 4.12 2.13
N VAL A 34 -5.62 2.82 1.98
CA VAL A 34 -6.00 1.82 2.98
C VAL A 34 -5.13 1.96 4.22
N ASP A 35 -5.76 1.88 5.39
CA ASP A 35 -5.04 1.83 6.68
C ASP A 35 -3.99 0.70 6.72
N GLY A 36 -2.89 0.93 7.42
CA GLY A 36 -1.76 0.01 7.54
C GLY A 36 -0.55 0.39 6.68
N ALA A 37 0.14 -0.58 6.10
CA ALA A 37 1.31 -0.31 5.26
C ALA A 37 1.03 0.57 4.03
N PRO A 38 -0.13 0.47 3.33
CA PRO A 38 -0.49 1.41 2.28
C PRO A 38 -0.54 2.87 2.76
N LEU A 39 -1.13 3.15 3.93
CA LEU A 39 -1.14 4.49 4.52
C LEU A 39 0.29 4.97 4.80
N LEU A 40 1.12 4.13 5.42
CA LEU A 40 2.52 4.47 5.66
C LEU A 40 3.28 4.77 4.36
N SER A 41 2.91 4.14 3.24
CA SER A 41 3.56 4.37 1.95
C SER A 41 3.26 5.74 1.31
N ALA A 42 2.37 6.55 1.90
CA ALA A 42 1.96 7.86 1.39
C ALA A 42 2.05 8.99 2.44
N MET A 43 2.73 8.77 3.57
CA MET A 43 2.76 9.75 4.66
C MET A 43 3.43 11.07 4.29
N ASN A 44 4.39 11.08 3.36
CA ASN A 44 5.04 12.30 2.91
C ASN A 44 4.15 13.20 2.02
N VAL A 45 2.94 12.75 1.71
CA VAL A 45 1.91 13.53 1.00
C VAL A 45 0.60 13.65 1.81
N SER A 46 0.63 13.26 3.09
CA SER A 46 -0.56 13.28 3.97
C SER A 46 -1.10 14.68 4.23
N ASP A 47 -0.23 15.67 4.29
CA ASP A 47 -0.58 17.07 4.48
C ASP A 47 -0.84 17.83 3.16
N GLY A 48 -0.89 17.06 2.06
CA GLY A 48 -1.08 17.55 0.70
C GLY A 48 0.22 17.49 -0.12
N PHE A 49 0.04 17.38 -1.43
CA PHE A 49 1.10 17.47 -2.42
C PHE A 49 0.59 18.36 -3.56
N ALA A 50 1.38 19.33 -3.98
CA ALA A 50 1.06 20.21 -5.09
C ALA A 50 2.06 20.06 -6.23
N TYR A 51 1.55 19.98 -7.45
CA TYR A 51 2.33 20.00 -8.68
C TYR A 51 1.89 21.18 -9.53
N GLU A 52 2.82 22.06 -9.84
CA GLU A 52 2.56 23.32 -10.51
C GLU A 52 3.14 23.34 -11.93
N THR A 53 2.30 23.75 -12.88
CA THR A 53 2.68 24.03 -14.28
C THR A 53 2.51 25.50 -14.58
N ASP A 54 2.78 25.94 -15.79
CA ASP A 54 2.57 27.33 -16.21
C ASP A 54 1.11 27.79 -16.08
N ASN A 55 0.15 26.87 -16.31
CA ASN A 55 -1.27 27.20 -16.39
C ASN A 55 -2.11 26.61 -15.24
N ASN A 56 -1.65 25.55 -14.57
CA ASN A 56 -2.45 24.79 -13.62
C ASN A 56 -1.68 24.48 -12.34
N VAL A 57 -2.39 24.36 -11.22
CA VAL A 57 -1.91 23.77 -9.97
C VAL A 57 -2.78 22.56 -9.69
N TYR A 58 -2.13 21.40 -9.50
CA TYR A 58 -2.78 20.15 -9.15
C TYR A 58 -2.43 19.80 -7.71
N ASN A 59 -3.44 19.57 -6.88
CA ASN A 59 -3.28 19.29 -5.45
C ASN A 59 -3.72 17.86 -5.13
N THR A 60 -3.18 17.30 -4.07
CA THR A 60 -3.62 16.02 -3.49
C THR A 60 -4.39 16.27 -2.21
N GLN A 61 -5.55 15.64 -2.06
CA GLN A 61 -6.24 15.47 -0.79
C GLN A 61 -6.29 14.00 -0.43
N MET A 62 -5.61 13.61 0.65
CA MET A 62 -5.58 12.22 1.09
C MET A 62 -6.75 11.89 2.02
N GLN A 63 -7.35 10.71 1.83
CA GLN A 63 -8.41 10.16 2.66
C GLN A 63 -8.06 8.74 3.08
N ILE A 64 -8.27 8.40 4.35
CA ILE A 64 -7.98 7.07 4.87
C ILE A 64 -9.23 6.21 4.83
N VAL A 65 -9.11 5.03 4.25
CA VAL A 65 -10.13 3.99 4.27
C VAL A 65 -9.71 2.95 5.31
N PRO A 66 -10.51 2.76 6.39
CA PRO A 66 -10.19 1.79 7.42
C PRO A 66 -10.02 0.39 6.83
N SER A 67 -9.03 -0.36 7.33
CA SER A 67 -8.85 -1.77 6.94
C SER A 67 -10.01 -2.63 7.45
N GLY A 68 -10.43 -3.62 6.66
CA GLY A 68 -11.52 -4.51 7.02
C GLY A 68 -12.00 -5.34 5.83
N ASN A 69 -13.05 -6.14 6.06
CA ASN A 69 -13.58 -7.02 5.03
C ASN A 69 -14.16 -6.27 3.83
N ASP A 70 -14.67 -5.05 4.04
CA ASP A 70 -15.35 -4.24 3.03
C ASP A 70 -14.44 -3.18 2.37
N VAL A 71 -13.13 -3.16 2.70
CA VAL A 71 -12.20 -2.13 2.20
C VAL A 71 -12.16 -2.07 0.67
N VAL A 72 -12.12 -3.22 0.00
CA VAL A 72 -12.06 -3.28 -1.47
C VAL A 72 -13.36 -2.77 -2.09
N SER A 73 -14.51 -3.16 -1.56
CA SER A 73 -15.81 -2.68 -2.05
C SER A 73 -15.99 -1.17 -1.83
N THR A 74 -15.52 -0.64 -0.70
CA THR A 74 -15.52 0.80 -0.40
C THR A 74 -14.66 1.58 -1.42
N LEU A 75 -13.47 1.08 -1.73
CA LEU A 75 -12.58 1.70 -2.73
C LEU A 75 -13.20 1.65 -4.14
N ILE A 76 -13.76 0.50 -4.54
CA ILE A 76 -14.43 0.35 -5.83
C ILE A 76 -15.59 1.36 -5.94
N ALA A 77 -16.43 1.46 -4.91
CA ALA A 77 -17.55 2.38 -4.90
C ALA A 77 -17.08 3.84 -5.01
N GLY A 78 -16.07 4.23 -4.23
CA GLY A 78 -15.51 5.58 -4.24
C GLY A 78 -14.85 5.98 -5.55
N LEU A 79 -14.12 5.06 -6.19
CA LEU A 79 -13.55 5.26 -7.53
C LEU A 79 -14.66 5.36 -8.59
N SER A 80 -15.66 4.46 -8.55
CA SER A 80 -16.73 4.42 -9.57
C SER A 80 -17.66 5.63 -9.53
N ASN A 81 -17.93 6.18 -8.34
CA ASN A 81 -18.80 7.36 -8.16
C ASN A 81 -18.04 8.71 -8.21
N GLY A 82 -16.71 8.69 -8.42
CA GLY A 82 -15.88 9.88 -8.51
C GLY A 82 -15.53 10.53 -7.15
N THR A 83 -15.78 9.86 -6.03
CA THR A 83 -15.31 10.32 -4.71
C THR A 83 -13.79 10.26 -4.61
N TYR A 84 -13.17 9.27 -5.26
CA TYR A 84 -11.74 9.09 -5.35
C TYR A 84 -11.28 9.12 -6.81
N ASP A 85 -10.17 9.82 -7.07
CA ASP A 85 -9.49 9.85 -8.37
C ASP A 85 -8.38 8.82 -8.43
N MET A 86 -7.81 8.50 -7.28
CA MET A 86 -6.69 7.58 -7.10
C MET A 86 -6.85 6.76 -5.81
N ALA A 87 -6.23 5.59 -5.77
CA ALA A 87 -6.21 4.75 -4.56
C ALA A 87 -4.88 4.01 -4.40
N ILE A 88 -4.31 4.00 -3.19
CA ILE A 88 -3.27 3.03 -2.82
C ILE A 88 -3.96 1.83 -2.19
N MET A 89 -3.90 0.69 -2.88
CA MET A 89 -4.69 -0.50 -2.59
C MET A 89 -3.97 -1.80 -2.97
N PRO A 90 -4.44 -2.98 -2.54
CA PRO A 90 -3.85 -4.25 -2.96
C PRO A 90 -3.84 -4.42 -4.48
N VAL A 91 -2.68 -4.83 -5.06
CA VAL A 91 -2.48 -4.95 -6.52
C VAL A 91 -3.46 -5.93 -7.16
N ASN A 92 -3.82 -7.03 -6.47
CA ASN A 92 -4.82 -7.97 -6.96
C ASN A 92 -6.24 -7.37 -7.03
N ALA A 93 -6.57 -6.44 -6.15
CA ALA A 93 -7.84 -5.71 -6.21
C ALA A 93 -7.80 -4.66 -7.33
N ALA A 94 -6.68 -3.94 -7.49
CA ALA A 94 -6.46 -3.00 -8.60
C ALA A 94 -6.62 -3.69 -9.97
N ALA A 95 -6.06 -4.90 -10.14
CA ALA A 95 -6.20 -5.68 -11.37
C ALA A 95 -7.65 -6.10 -11.65
N LYS A 96 -8.45 -6.40 -10.61
CA LYS A 96 -9.89 -6.69 -10.78
C LYS A 96 -10.66 -5.44 -11.22
N ILE A 97 -10.34 -4.28 -10.68
CA ILE A 97 -10.97 -3.01 -11.07
C ILE A 97 -10.65 -2.71 -12.55
N HIS A 98 -9.37 -2.79 -12.94
CA HIS A 98 -8.96 -2.60 -14.33
C HIS A 98 -9.67 -3.56 -15.29
N ALA A 99 -9.81 -4.83 -14.94
CA ALA A 99 -10.52 -5.82 -15.76
C ALA A 99 -12.00 -5.48 -15.97
N THR A 100 -12.60 -4.68 -15.09
CA THR A 100 -13.97 -4.20 -15.20
C THR A 100 -14.06 -2.87 -15.96
N ASP A 101 -13.05 -2.01 -15.79
CA ASP A 101 -13.01 -0.67 -16.41
C ASP A 101 -11.54 -0.26 -16.62
N GLU A 102 -11.09 -0.32 -17.88
CA GLU A 102 -9.68 -0.12 -18.29
C GLU A 102 -9.14 1.30 -18.05
N LYS A 103 -9.99 2.28 -17.72
CA LYS A 103 -9.53 3.62 -17.36
C LYS A 103 -8.73 3.63 -16.04
N TYR A 104 -8.95 2.64 -15.16
CA TYR A 104 -8.17 2.49 -13.93
C TYR A 104 -6.87 1.75 -14.21
N LYS A 105 -5.75 2.43 -14.05
CA LYS A 105 -4.41 1.91 -14.37
C LYS A 105 -3.48 1.98 -13.18
N LEU A 106 -2.61 0.99 -13.05
CA LEU A 106 -1.61 0.95 -12.00
C LEU A 106 -0.40 1.82 -12.40
N ALA A 107 -0.13 2.85 -11.60
CA ALA A 107 0.99 3.78 -11.81
C ALA A 107 2.28 3.29 -11.13
N ALA A 108 2.17 2.80 -9.89
CA ALA A 108 3.32 2.38 -9.10
C ALA A 108 2.95 1.26 -8.11
N VAL A 109 3.95 0.54 -7.62
CA VAL A 109 3.87 -0.33 -6.45
C VAL A 109 4.54 0.36 -5.28
N ASN A 110 3.86 0.39 -4.12
CA ASN A 110 4.28 1.15 -2.95
C ASN A 110 4.61 0.28 -1.72
N VAL A 111 4.14 -0.98 -1.69
CA VAL A 111 4.38 -1.94 -0.60
C VAL A 111 4.87 -3.26 -1.19
N PHE A 112 6.07 -3.68 -0.77
CA PHE A 112 6.79 -4.83 -1.31
C PHE A 112 6.75 -6.06 -0.39
N GLY A 113 5.62 -6.27 0.27
CA GLY A 113 5.39 -7.35 1.20
C GLY A 113 5.73 -6.98 2.64
N ASN A 114 4.77 -7.24 3.53
CA ASN A 114 4.90 -6.96 4.96
C ASN A 114 4.33 -8.10 5.81
N ILE A 115 4.41 -9.33 5.29
CA ILE A 115 3.74 -10.52 5.86
C ILE A 115 4.78 -11.41 6.55
N TYR A 116 4.48 -11.81 7.77
CA TYR A 116 5.38 -12.57 8.61
C TYR A 116 4.64 -13.71 9.30
N ILE A 117 5.37 -14.78 9.63
CA ILE A 117 4.91 -15.75 10.61
C ILE A 117 5.44 -15.32 11.97
N VAL A 118 4.54 -15.22 12.94
CA VAL A 118 4.87 -14.93 14.33
C VAL A 118 4.62 -16.17 15.19
N GLY A 119 5.45 -16.37 16.21
CA GLY A 119 5.34 -17.49 17.15
C GLY A 119 6.24 -17.28 18.37
N LYS A 120 6.04 -18.10 19.40
CA LYS A 120 6.91 -18.10 20.59
C LYS A 120 8.16 -18.93 20.38
N GLU A 121 8.10 -19.95 19.53
CA GLU A 121 9.20 -20.84 19.21
C GLU A 121 9.68 -20.60 17.79
N THR A 122 10.99 -20.64 17.59
CA THR A 122 11.59 -20.51 16.25
C THR A 122 11.27 -21.72 15.39
N ILE A 123 11.09 -21.48 14.10
CA ILE A 123 11.03 -22.54 13.09
C ILE A 123 12.35 -22.68 12.33
N ASN A 124 13.45 -22.08 12.84
CA ASN A 124 14.80 -22.15 12.26
C ASN A 124 14.84 -21.79 10.76
N ASN A 125 13.99 -20.85 10.35
CA ASN A 125 13.83 -20.44 8.97
C ASN A 125 13.47 -21.59 8.00
N ASP A 126 12.81 -22.64 8.50
CA ASP A 126 12.37 -23.80 7.71
C ASP A 126 10.87 -24.06 7.93
N LEU A 127 10.07 -23.85 6.88
CA LEU A 127 8.62 -24.10 6.89
C LEU A 127 8.24 -25.56 7.16
N ASN A 128 9.16 -26.53 6.98
CA ASN A 128 8.91 -27.92 7.36
C ASN A 128 8.63 -28.09 8.85
N ASN A 129 9.16 -27.19 9.69
CA ASN A 129 8.92 -27.21 11.14
C ASN A 129 7.50 -26.77 11.54
N LEU A 130 6.68 -26.36 10.56
CA LEU A 130 5.24 -26.14 10.76
C LEU A 130 4.39 -27.40 10.51
N LYS A 131 4.96 -28.51 10.02
CA LYS A 131 4.23 -29.78 9.88
C LYS A 131 3.78 -30.28 11.25
N GLY A 132 2.56 -30.75 11.34
CA GLY A 132 1.93 -31.13 12.62
C GLY A 132 1.48 -29.95 13.47
N LYS A 133 1.44 -28.73 12.93
CA LYS A 133 1.02 -27.50 13.62
C LYS A 133 -0.23 -26.88 12.98
N VAL A 134 -0.95 -26.10 13.80
CA VAL A 134 -2.05 -25.26 13.33
C VAL A 134 -1.55 -23.82 13.23
N VAL A 135 -1.62 -23.24 12.04
CA VAL A 135 -1.19 -21.85 11.75
C VAL A 135 -2.45 -20.99 11.57
N TYR A 136 -2.52 -19.88 12.30
CA TYR A 136 -3.68 -19.01 12.30
C TYR A 136 -3.50 -17.84 11.33
N LEU A 137 -4.60 -17.40 10.69
CA LEU A 137 -4.67 -16.26 9.79
C LEU A 137 -5.81 -15.34 10.17
N THR A 138 -5.65 -14.03 9.99
CA THR A 138 -6.67 -13.03 10.34
C THR A 138 -7.82 -12.95 9.33
N SER A 139 -7.62 -13.43 8.09
CA SER A 139 -8.64 -13.40 7.03
C SER A 139 -8.48 -14.56 6.06
N GLY A 140 -9.58 -15.04 5.51
CA GLY A 140 -9.61 -16.03 4.44
C GLY A 140 -9.52 -15.39 3.06
N GLY A 141 -8.75 -16.01 2.14
CA GLY A 141 -8.63 -15.57 0.74
C GLY A 141 -7.82 -14.29 0.50
N GLY A 142 -7.35 -13.62 1.55
CA GLY A 142 -6.51 -12.43 1.44
C GLY A 142 -5.04 -12.74 1.10
N THR A 143 -4.28 -11.71 0.78
CA THR A 143 -2.86 -11.82 0.40
C THR A 143 -2.01 -12.62 1.40
N PRO A 144 -2.16 -12.48 2.75
CA PRO A 144 -1.38 -13.28 3.69
C PRO A 144 -1.60 -14.79 3.54
N GLN A 145 -2.85 -15.23 3.34
CA GLN A 145 -3.14 -16.65 3.13
C GLN A 145 -2.60 -17.14 1.79
N VAL A 146 -2.84 -16.40 0.72
CA VAL A 146 -2.38 -16.78 -0.63
C VAL A 146 -0.86 -16.91 -0.67
N ALA A 147 -0.14 -15.93 -0.11
CA ALA A 147 1.31 -15.97 -0.04
C ALA A 147 1.83 -17.17 0.77
N PHE A 148 1.28 -17.38 1.96
CA PHE A 148 1.65 -18.50 2.84
C PHE A 148 1.45 -19.85 2.15
N LEU A 149 0.26 -20.09 1.58
CA LEU A 149 -0.03 -21.36 0.89
C LEU A 149 0.82 -21.54 -0.38
N ARG A 150 1.13 -20.45 -1.10
CA ARG A 150 2.04 -20.50 -2.25
C ARG A 150 3.45 -20.94 -1.85
N LEU A 151 3.97 -20.44 -0.73
CA LEU A 151 5.27 -20.84 -0.22
C LEU A 151 5.29 -22.30 0.21
N LEU A 152 4.28 -22.76 0.96
CA LEU A 152 4.16 -24.17 1.35
C LEU A 152 4.15 -25.08 0.13
N LYS A 153 3.35 -24.72 -0.90
CA LYS A 153 3.31 -25.48 -2.17
C LYS A 153 4.67 -25.47 -2.87
N GLY A 154 5.37 -24.34 -2.92
CA GLY A 154 6.70 -24.22 -3.53
C GLY A 154 7.75 -25.07 -2.83
N LYS A 155 7.60 -25.33 -1.54
CA LYS A 155 8.45 -26.22 -0.73
C LYS A 155 7.95 -27.68 -0.70
N ASN A 156 6.93 -28.04 -1.46
CA ASN A 156 6.29 -29.36 -1.43
C ASN A 156 5.77 -29.76 -0.03
N ILE A 157 5.26 -28.78 0.73
CA ILE A 157 4.64 -28.99 2.04
C ILE A 157 3.14 -29.05 1.86
N GLU A 158 2.53 -30.15 2.26
CA GLU A 158 1.07 -30.29 2.20
C GLU A 158 0.39 -29.42 3.24
N ALA A 159 -0.63 -28.66 2.82
CA ALA A 159 -1.41 -27.80 3.68
C ALA A 159 -2.91 -28.09 3.54
N MET A 160 -3.64 -28.00 4.65
CA MET A 160 -5.10 -28.18 4.65
C MET A 160 -5.78 -27.20 5.62
N GLN A 161 -6.99 -26.82 5.31
CA GLN A 161 -7.82 -26.06 6.24
C GLN A 161 -8.40 -27.00 7.32
N GLY A 162 -8.36 -26.55 8.57
CA GLY A 162 -8.86 -27.34 9.69
C GLY A 162 -8.58 -26.72 11.04
N ASP A 163 -9.08 -27.35 12.09
CA ASP A 163 -8.98 -26.85 13.48
C ASP A 163 -8.01 -27.68 14.34
N THR A 164 -7.60 -28.84 13.85
CA THR A 164 -6.77 -29.81 14.60
C THR A 164 -5.52 -30.15 13.83
N ALA A 165 -4.39 -30.19 14.50
CA ALA A 165 -3.13 -30.58 13.93
C ALA A 165 -3.19 -31.98 13.30
N VAL A 166 -2.55 -32.15 12.14
CA VAL A 166 -2.45 -33.41 11.40
C VAL A 166 -0.97 -33.69 11.13
N ASP A 167 -0.51 -34.88 11.50
CA ASP A 167 0.88 -35.24 11.31
C ASP A 167 1.31 -35.14 9.83
N GLY A 168 2.51 -34.65 9.60
CA GLY A 168 3.08 -34.46 8.26
C GLY A 168 2.50 -33.28 7.45
N LYS A 169 1.43 -32.62 7.89
CA LYS A 169 0.78 -31.52 7.18
C LYS A 169 0.83 -30.23 7.98
N VAL A 170 0.74 -29.09 7.30
CA VAL A 170 0.46 -27.79 7.92
C VAL A 170 -1.05 -27.57 7.90
N VAL A 171 -1.65 -27.47 9.07
CA VAL A 171 -3.07 -27.11 9.16
C VAL A 171 -3.19 -25.60 9.28
N TYR A 172 -4.12 -24.96 8.56
CA TYR A 172 -4.37 -23.54 8.70
C TYR A 172 -5.84 -23.26 8.97
N ARG A 173 -6.08 -22.20 9.74
CA ARG A 173 -7.45 -21.72 10.02
C ARG A 173 -7.49 -20.20 10.10
N THR A 174 -8.65 -19.63 9.80
CA THR A 174 -8.91 -18.21 10.04
C THR A 174 -9.55 -18.01 11.40
N SER A 175 -9.19 -16.91 12.07
CA SER A 175 -9.77 -16.50 13.34
C SER A 175 -9.73 -14.98 13.47
N MET A 176 -10.55 -14.45 14.38
CA MET A 176 -10.57 -13.01 14.65
C MET A 176 -9.21 -12.55 15.24
N PRO A 177 -8.71 -11.36 14.88
CA PRO A 177 -7.42 -10.85 15.40
C PRO A 177 -7.32 -10.89 16.92
N ALA A 178 -8.41 -10.58 17.64
CA ALA A 178 -8.42 -10.62 19.11
C ALA A 178 -8.24 -12.05 19.67
N GLU A 179 -8.81 -13.05 19.02
CA GLU A 179 -8.67 -14.46 19.40
C GLU A 179 -7.25 -14.96 19.17
N ILE A 180 -6.64 -14.60 18.01
CA ILE A 180 -5.26 -14.94 17.70
C ILE A 180 -4.31 -14.31 18.74
N MET A 181 -4.51 -13.02 19.05
CA MET A 181 -3.69 -12.32 20.05
C MET A 181 -3.80 -12.95 21.43
N GLN A 182 -5.03 -13.27 21.86
CA GLN A 182 -5.24 -13.93 23.15
C GLN A 182 -4.67 -15.35 23.15
N GLY A 183 -4.80 -16.08 22.06
CA GLY A 183 -4.24 -17.42 21.89
C GLY A 183 -2.71 -17.45 21.93
N LEU A 184 -2.05 -16.52 21.26
CA LEU A 184 -0.59 -16.34 21.33
C LEU A 184 -0.14 -16.00 22.76
N LYS A 185 -0.89 -15.13 23.44
CA LYS A 185 -0.57 -14.76 24.84
C LYS A 185 -0.64 -15.96 25.78
N ASN A 186 -1.69 -16.78 25.66
CA ASN A 186 -1.95 -17.93 26.55
C ASN A 186 -1.23 -19.22 26.09
N GLY A 187 -0.61 -19.23 24.91
CA GLY A 187 0.04 -20.41 24.35
C GLY A 187 -0.90 -21.39 23.63
N ASN A 188 -2.19 -21.04 23.43
CA ASN A 188 -3.15 -21.85 22.69
C ASN A 188 -2.99 -21.69 21.14
N VAL A 189 -2.32 -20.64 20.70
CA VAL A 189 -1.88 -20.40 19.33
C VAL A 189 -0.36 -20.43 19.32
N GLU A 190 0.23 -21.37 18.57
CA GLU A 190 1.66 -21.47 18.45
C GLU A 190 2.18 -20.52 17.37
N TYR A 191 1.51 -20.47 16.22
CA TYR A 191 1.93 -19.68 15.05
C TYR A 191 0.78 -18.94 14.42
N ALA A 192 1.05 -17.71 13.93
CA ALA A 192 0.10 -16.95 13.14
C ALA A 192 0.80 -16.23 11.97
N VAL A 193 0.12 -16.13 10.83
CA VAL A 193 0.53 -15.32 9.68
C VAL A 193 -0.15 -13.96 9.77
N LEU A 194 0.64 -12.92 9.92
CA LEU A 194 0.19 -11.56 10.13
C LEU A 194 0.92 -10.59 9.22
N ALA A 195 0.30 -9.44 8.95
CA ALA A 195 0.96 -8.33 8.26
C ALA A 195 1.35 -7.21 9.22
N GLU A 196 2.43 -6.46 8.93
CA GLU A 196 2.70 -5.20 9.63
C GLU A 196 1.60 -4.17 9.33
N PRO A 197 1.26 -3.28 10.27
CA PRO A 197 1.81 -3.09 11.62
C PRO A 197 1.22 -4.02 12.71
N VAL A 198 0.34 -4.95 12.36
CA VAL A 198 -0.30 -5.90 13.31
C VAL A 198 0.74 -6.83 13.95
N VAL A 199 1.78 -7.23 13.21
CA VAL A 199 2.91 -8.02 13.71
C VAL A 199 3.52 -7.35 14.94
N THR A 200 3.89 -6.07 14.85
CA THR A 200 4.47 -5.32 15.96
C THR A 200 3.53 -5.25 17.16
N LYS A 201 2.25 -4.97 16.93
CA LYS A 201 1.23 -4.96 17.99
C LYS A 201 1.15 -6.30 18.74
N PHE A 202 1.15 -7.40 17.99
CA PHE A 202 1.00 -8.74 18.56
C PHE A 202 2.26 -9.18 19.30
N THR A 203 3.43 -9.01 18.69
CA THR A 203 4.70 -9.37 19.32
C THR A 203 4.93 -8.59 20.61
N GLY A 204 4.63 -7.29 20.63
CA GLY A 204 4.72 -6.46 21.83
C GLY A 204 3.75 -6.85 22.96
N ALA A 205 2.59 -7.41 22.63
CA ALA A 205 1.53 -7.77 23.59
C ALA A 205 1.60 -9.21 24.11
N THR A 206 2.26 -10.13 23.38
CA THR A 206 2.13 -11.58 23.61
C THR A 206 3.43 -12.29 23.98
N GLY A 207 4.58 -11.63 23.78
CA GLY A 207 5.91 -12.24 23.89
C GLY A 207 6.25 -13.18 22.71
N ALA A 208 5.42 -13.22 21.66
CA ALA A 208 5.79 -13.86 20.39
C ALA A 208 6.82 -13.00 19.64
N SER A 209 7.53 -13.59 18.72
CA SER A 209 8.48 -12.91 17.83
C SER A 209 8.20 -13.23 16.37
N VAL A 210 8.78 -12.47 15.45
CA VAL A 210 8.83 -12.84 14.03
C VAL A 210 9.75 -14.06 13.90
N VAL A 211 9.22 -15.17 13.38
CA VAL A 211 9.94 -16.42 13.20
C VAL A 211 10.20 -16.77 11.74
N PHE A 212 9.52 -16.08 10.81
CA PHE A 212 9.70 -16.28 9.38
C PHE A 212 9.27 -15.05 8.57
N ASP A 213 10.05 -14.74 7.54
CA ASP A 213 9.81 -13.65 6.57
C ASP A 213 9.29 -14.23 5.26
N ILE A 214 7.99 -14.01 4.99
CA ILE A 214 7.31 -14.57 3.82
C ILE A 214 7.82 -13.93 2.51
N GLN A 215 8.08 -12.65 2.47
CA GLN A 215 8.54 -11.98 1.26
C GLN A 215 10.00 -12.30 0.92
N SER A 216 10.85 -12.55 1.90
CA SER A 216 12.21 -13.06 1.66
C SER A 216 12.19 -14.45 1.01
N GLU A 217 11.33 -15.34 1.51
CA GLU A 217 11.18 -16.66 0.92
C GLU A 217 10.47 -16.63 -0.45
N TRP A 218 9.57 -15.67 -0.67
CA TRP A 218 9.00 -15.43 -2.00
C TRP A 218 10.08 -15.16 -3.04
N LYS A 219 11.05 -14.30 -2.72
CA LYS A 219 12.21 -14.01 -3.60
C LYS A 219 13.02 -15.27 -3.88
N ASN A 220 13.29 -16.08 -2.85
CA ASN A 220 14.06 -17.32 -2.99
C ASN A 220 13.38 -18.33 -3.93
N LEU A 221 12.04 -18.42 -3.90
CA LEU A 221 11.27 -19.37 -4.70
C LEU A 221 10.94 -18.87 -6.11
N ASN A 222 11.15 -17.59 -6.41
CA ASN A 222 10.70 -16.96 -7.64
C ASN A 222 11.82 -16.13 -8.30
N ASP A 223 13.03 -16.63 -8.36
CA ASP A 223 14.16 -16.01 -9.08
C ASP A 223 14.42 -14.55 -8.72
N ASN A 224 14.34 -14.23 -7.43
CA ASN A 224 14.45 -12.87 -6.85
C ASN A 224 13.30 -11.91 -7.21
N ALA A 225 12.19 -12.41 -7.71
CA ALA A 225 11.00 -11.58 -7.95
C ALA A 225 10.56 -10.86 -6.68
N VAL A 226 10.20 -9.58 -6.80
CA VAL A 226 9.72 -8.80 -5.67
C VAL A 226 8.23 -9.06 -5.41
N PHE A 227 7.83 -8.94 -4.15
CA PHE A 227 6.44 -9.15 -3.72
C PHE A 227 5.64 -7.86 -3.90
N THR A 228 4.81 -7.76 -4.92
CA THR A 228 4.07 -6.54 -5.29
C THR A 228 2.71 -6.47 -4.61
N GLN A 229 2.68 -6.08 -3.33
CA GLN A 229 1.48 -6.23 -2.48
C GLN A 229 0.44 -5.14 -2.68
N ALA A 230 0.84 -3.86 -2.66
CA ALA A 230 -0.07 -2.73 -2.83
C ALA A 230 0.57 -1.66 -3.72
N GLY A 231 -0.27 -0.89 -4.42
CA GLY A 231 0.18 0.12 -5.36
C GLY A 231 -0.84 1.21 -5.63
N LEU A 232 -0.41 2.24 -6.34
CA LEU A 232 -1.18 3.41 -6.73
C LEU A 232 -1.98 3.11 -8.00
N LEU A 233 -3.29 2.95 -7.86
CA LEU A 233 -4.26 2.87 -8.95
C LEU A 233 -4.80 4.27 -9.24
N VAL A 234 -4.94 4.62 -10.53
CA VAL A 234 -5.30 5.95 -11.01
C VAL A 234 -6.40 5.86 -12.04
N ASN A 235 -7.41 6.74 -11.96
CA ASN A 235 -8.34 6.99 -13.07
C ASN A 235 -7.64 7.83 -14.14
N SER A 236 -7.13 7.18 -15.19
CA SER A 236 -6.30 7.81 -16.21
C SER A 236 -7.04 8.80 -17.12
N GLU A 237 -8.37 8.84 -17.08
CA GLU A 237 -9.17 9.81 -17.83
C GLU A 237 -9.35 11.12 -17.07
N ASN A 238 -9.34 11.09 -15.73
CA ASN A 238 -9.62 12.25 -14.90
C ASN A 238 -8.35 12.93 -14.36
N VAL A 239 -7.25 12.19 -14.20
CA VAL A 239 -6.04 12.69 -13.54
C VAL A 239 -4.96 13.04 -14.57
N ASN A 240 -4.32 14.18 -14.38
CA ASN A 240 -3.20 14.62 -15.22
C ASN A 240 -2.00 13.67 -15.05
N ILE A 241 -1.47 13.13 -16.16
CA ILE A 241 -0.40 12.13 -16.14
C ILE A 241 0.93 12.69 -15.62
N ASP A 242 1.26 13.92 -15.92
CA ASP A 242 2.52 14.53 -15.44
C ASP A 242 2.45 14.82 -13.95
N TYR A 243 1.26 15.18 -13.43
CA TYR A 243 1.01 15.21 -11.99
C TYR A 243 1.23 13.83 -11.35
N VAL A 244 0.71 12.74 -11.95
CA VAL A 244 0.91 11.38 -11.40
C VAL A 244 2.38 10.99 -11.38
N LYS A 245 3.14 11.31 -12.43
CA LYS A 245 4.59 11.09 -12.45
C LYS A 245 5.28 11.84 -11.31
N ALA A 246 4.96 13.13 -11.12
CA ALA A 246 5.50 13.94 -10.03
C ALA A 246 5.11 13.38 -8.65
N LEU A 247 3.87 12.89 -8.49
CA LEU A 247 3.43 12.22 -7.27
C LEU A 247 4.22 10.93 -7.01
N VAL A 248 4.45 10.11 -8.03
CA VAL A 248 5.25 8.87 -7.91
C VAL A 248 6.69 9.22 -7.50
N GLU A 249 7.32 10.23 -8.11
CA GLU A 249 8.66 10.69 -7.68
C GLU A 249 8.65 11.16 -6.22
N LYS A 250 7.61 11.88 -5.79
CA LYS A 250 7.47 12.29 -4.39
C LYS A 250 7.32 11.10 -3.45
N LEU A 251 6.56 10.07 -3.84
CA LEU A 251 6.38 8.86 -3.04
C LEU A 251 7.67 8.02 -2.91
N LYS A 252 8.63 8.11 -3.83
CA LYS A 252 9.94 7.45 -3.71
C LYS A 252 10.73 7.95 -2.49
N GLU A 253 10.56 9.20 -2.09
CA GLU A 253 11.21 9.81 -0.94
C GLU A 253 10.55 9.40 0.40
N ASN A 254 9.40 8.73 0.36
CA ASN A 254 8.56 8.53 1.54
C ASN A 254 9.23 7.65 2.61
N LYS A 255 10.02 6.63 2.25
CA LYS A 255 10.71 5.79 3.23
C LYS A 255 11.69 6.61 4.07
N GLU A 256 12.47 7.46 3.45
CA GLU A 256 13.41 8.36 4.13
C GLU A 256 12.66 9.39 5.00
N TYR A 257 11.55 9.94 4.48
CA TYR A 257 10.67 10.81 5.25
C TYR A 257 10.17 10.15 6.52
N LEU A 258 9.70 8.90 6.45
CA LEU A 258 9.23 8.13 7.61
C LEU A 258 10.34 7.93 8.64
N GLN A 259 11.54 7.52 8.20
CA GLN A 259 12.68 7.26 9.08
C GLN A 259 13.18 8.51 9.79
N ASN A 260 13.12 9.66 9.13
CA ASN A 260 13.55 10.95 9.68
C ASN A 260 12.49 11.61 10.58
N ASN A 261 11.23 11.13 10.56
CA ASN A 261 10.10 11.76 11.24
C ASN A 261 9.35 10.82 12.20
N VAL A 262 9.93 9.73 12.65
CA VAL A 262 9.26 8.68 13.46
C VAL A 262 8.47 9.26 14.63
N GLU A 263 9.05 10.15 15.45
CA GLU A 263 8.39 10.70 16.66
C GLU A 263 7.22 11.63 16.28
N ASN A 264 7.38 12.47 15.28
CA ASN A 264 6.31 13.37 14.80
C ASN A 264 5.15 12.56 14.21
N LEU A 265 5.45 11.48 13.48
CA LEU A 265 4.45 10.62 12.87
C LEU A 265 3.62 9.86 13.88
N LYS A 266 4.18 9.43 15.02
CA LYS A 266 3.39 8.84 16.11
C LYS A 266 2.27 9.77 16.56
N THR A 267 2.59 11.05 16.74
CA THR A 267 1.63 12.07 17.16
C THR A 267 0.60 12.35 16.07
N SER A 268 1.06 12.54 14.83
CA SER A 268 0.19 12.83 13.68
C SER A 268 -0.78 11.70 13.40
N ILE A 269 -0.30 10.45 13.38
CA ILE A 269 -1.14 9.27 13.17
C ILE A 269 -2.20 9.14 14.26
N THR A 270 -1.82 9.34 15.54
CA THR A 270 -2.76 9.25 16.66
C THR A 270 -3.80 10.37 16.62
N THR A 271 -3.40 11.58 16.25
CA THR A 271 -4.26 12.78 16.30
C THR A 271 -5.18 12.88 15.07
N LEU A 272 -4.64 12.61 13.88
CA LEU A 272 -5.33 12.80 12.60
C LEU A 272 -6.15 11.58 12.20
N TYR A 273 -5.75 10.38 12.62
CA TYR A 273 -6.25 9.11 12.12
C TYR A 273 -6.69 8.18 13.26
N LYS A 274 -7.65 8.65 14.05
CA LYS A 274 -8.15 7.96 15.26
C LYS A 274 -8.60 6.52 15.03
N ASP A 275 -9.02 6.20 13.82
CA ASP A 275 -9.57 4.90 13.46
C ASP A 275 -8.54 3.94 12.84
N THR A 276 -7.25 4.34 12.78
CA THR A 276 -6.22 3.47 12.22
C THR A 276 -5.88 2.32 13.16
N THR A 277 -5.55 1.16 12.58
CA THR A 277 -5.08 -0.02 13.33
C THR A 277 -3.58 0.09 13.67
N MET A 278 -2.90 1.14 13.20
CA MET A 278 -1.50 1.38 13.50
C MET A 278 -1.30 1.64 15.00
N GLY A 279 -0.60 0.72 15.64
CA GLY A 279 -0.27 0.86 17.07
C GLY A 279 0.76 1.97 17.32
N LEU A 280 0.77 2.48 18.57
CA LEU A 280 1.69 3.51 19.04
C LEU A 280 3.18 3.08 19.08
N ASN A 281 3.48 1.81 18.78
CA ASN A 281 4.84 1.26 18.77
C ASN A 281 5.56 1.50 17.42
N PHE A 282 5.21 2.57 16.73
CA PHE A 282 5.84 2.97 15.50
C PHE A 282 7.34 3.25 15.69
N SER A 283 8.17 2.64 14.85
CA SER A 283 9.63 2.73 14.93
C SER A 283 10.27 2.44 13.58
N ASN A 284 11.57 2.72 13.43
CA ASN A 284 12.31 2.35 12.23
C ASN A 284 12.21 0.86 11.91
N ALA A 285 12.20 -0.01 12.90
CA ALA A 285 12.03 -1.44 12.70
C ALA A 285 10.66 -1.80 12.10
N VAL A 286 9.59 -1.08 12.46
CA VAL A 286 8.26 -1.24 11.85
C VAL A 286 8.27 -0.76 10.41
N ILE A 287 8.87 0.42 10.15
CA ILE A 287 9.00 0.99 8.81
C ILE A 287 9.74 0.01 7.88
N ASP A 288 10.85 -0.54 8.35
CA ASP A 288 11.63 -1.50 7.58
C ASP A 288 10.84 -2.78 7.28
N ARG A 289 10.10 -3.33 8.28
CA ARG A 289 9.26 -4.51 8.08
C ARG A 289 8.00 -4.25 7.25
N CYS A 290 7.55 -3.01 7.11
CA CYS A 290 6.50 -2.67 6.17
C CYS A 290 6.96 -2.75 4.71
N ASN A 291 8.26 -2.85 4.43
CA ASN A 291 8.85 -2.90 3.08
C ASN A 291 8.25 -1.84 2.14
N ILE A 292 8.23 -0.60 2.64
CA ILE A 292 7.75 0.55 1.90
C ILE A 292 8.80 0.98 0.88
N GLY A 293 8.35 1.27 -0.31
CA GLY A 293 9.13 1.84 -1.39
C GLY A 293 8.20 2.48 -2.40
N CYS A 294 8.69 2.82 -3.58
CA CYS A 294 7.85 3.21 -4.71
C CYS A 294 8.61 2.95 -6.01
N GLU A 295 8.05 2.07 -6.84
CA GLU A 295 8.58 1.74 -8.15
C GLU A 295 7.46 1.85 -9.18
N THR A 296 7.76 2.31 -10.40
CA THR A 296 6.75 2.36 -11.46
C THR A 296 6.21 0.97 -11.76
N ALA A 297 4.92 0.86 -11.99
CA ALA A 297 4.30 -0.44 -12.24
C ALA A 297 4.84 -1.12 -13.51
N SER A 298 5.20 -0.33 -14.53
CA SER A 298 5.78 -0.84 -15.78
C SER A 298 7.17 -1.47 -15.60
N SER A 299 7.96 -1.03 -14.63
CA SER A 299 9.26 -1.64 -14.32
C SER A 299 9.12 -3.01 -13.63
N LEU A 300 7.93 -3.30 -13.07
CA LEU A 300 7.63 -4.50 -12.28
C LEU A 300 6.64 -5.44 -12.96
N LYS A 301 6.45 -5.35 -14.28
CA LYS A 301 5.46 -6.14 -15.02
C LYS A 301 5.55 -7.65 -14.73
N THR A 302 6.75 -8.19 -14.74
CA THR A 302 7.00 -9.62 -14.48
C THR A 302 6.64 -9.99 -13.05
N ASP A 303 7.03 -9.18 -12.07
CA ASP A 303 6.74 -9.41 -10.65
C ASP A 303 5.24 -9.32 -10.36
N ILE A 304 4.57 -8.32 -10.94
CA ILE A 304 3.12 -8.13 -10.83
C ILE A 304 2.37 -9.32 -11.46
N ALA A 305 2.78 -9.76 -12.65
CA ALA A 305 2.17 -10.93 -13.30
C ALA A 305 2.31 -12.19 -12.45
N LEU A 306 3.49 -12.42 -11.87
CA LEU A 306 3.74 -13.55 -10.98
C LEU A 306 2.88 -13.47 -9.71
N PHE A 307 2.81 -12.30 -9.08
CA PHE A 307 1.97 -12.06 -7.90
C PHE A 307 0.48 -12.32 -8.20
N LEU A 308 -0.03 -11.79 -9.31
CA LEU A 308 -1.42 -12.00 -9.72
C LEU A 308 -1.72 -13.46 -10.06
N THR A 309 -0.79 -14.15 -10.72
CA THR A 309 -0.92 -15.58 -11.01
C THR A 309 -0.99 -16.41 -9.72
N ALA A 310 -0.21 -16.05 -8.69
CA ALA A 310 -0.31 -16.69 -7.39
C ALA A 310 -1.68 -16.50 -6.72
N HIS A 311 -2.39 -15.42 -7.05
CA HIS A 311 -3.76 -15.15 -6.62
C HIS A 311 -4.82 -15.79 -7.54
N GLY A 312 -4.43 -16.67 -8.48
CA GLY A 312 -5.33 -17.33 -9.40
C GLY A 312 -5.87 -16.42 -10.52
N MET A 313 -5.21 -15.30 -10.77
CA MET A 313 -5.56 -14.35 -11.82
C MET A 313 -4.66 -14.55 -13.04
N THR A 314 -5.12 -14.14 -14.22
CA THR A 314 -4.30 -14.04 -15.41
C THR A 314 -3.31 -12.88 -15.31
N ALA A 315 -2.15 -12.99 -15.97
CA ALA A 315 -1.23 -11.86 -16.13
C ALA A 315 -1.96 -10.70 -16.82
N PRO A 316 -1.83 -9.46 -16.34
CA PRO A 316 -2.54 -8.33 -16.93
C PRO A 316 -1.94 -7.93 -18.28
N ALA A 317 -2.77 -7.36 -19.14
CA ALA A 317 -2.32 -6.75 -20.40
C ALA A 317 -1.50 -5.47 -20.12
N ASP A 318 -0.79 -4.99 -21.14
CA ASP A 318 -0.01 -3.74 -21.04
C ASP A 318 -0.88 -2.51 -20.72
N SER A 319 -2.17 -2.53 -21.08
CA SER A 319 -3.14 -1.48 -20.74
C SER A 319 -3.33 -1.26 -19.24
N PHE A 320 -2.98 -2.25 -18.40
CA PHE A 320 -3.04 -2.14 -16.94
C PHE A 320 -2.04 -1.14 -16.38
N TYR A 321 -0.91 -0.93 -17.05
CA TYR A 321 0.16 -0.07 -16.57
C TYR A 321 -0.02 1.35 -17.10
N LEU A 322 0.12 2.36 -16.24
CA LEU A 322 -0.14 3.74 -16.63
C LEU A 322 0.98 4.33 -17.49
N PHE A 323 2.26 4.05 -17.19
CA PHE A 323 3.47 4.48 -17.91
C PHE A 323 4.66 3.60 -17.57
#